data_5312c8ef2e63e1f25cab40da464a53de
#
_entry.id   5312c8ef2e63e1f25cab40da464a53de
#
_cell.length_a   1.000
_cell.length_b   1.000
_cell.length_c   1.000
_cell.angle_alpha   90.00
_cell.angle_beta   90.00
_cell.angle_gamma   90.00
#
_symmetry.space_group_name_H-M   'P 1'
#
loop_
_entity.id
_entity.type
_entity.pdbx_description
1 polymer ?
#
loop_
_entity_poly.entity_id
_entity_poly.type
_entity_poly.pdbx_seq_one_letter_code
_entity_poly.pdbx_strand_id
1 'polypeptide(L)'
;MWRHLLPVLSSSGRRTLAPDLPGFGDSPPDPPGTWGRHVEAIERFRQEIGLEQVVLVVHDTGGGIGLRWACDHPDAVSAMVITNTGFFPDYEWHELAKAMRTEGQGEALVDSLSRDGLATLLEAASSGIDERAVDEYWKAFSTAGHRRGMLELYRSFDLDELAPYEGKLAGLGVPTLVLWGEQDEFLPRDYAPRFTREIPGAELVLLETARHFLFEDEPERCAQEVGDFLRQAEI
;
A
#
# COMPACT_ATOMS: atom_id res chain seq x y z
N MET A 1 9.46 0.31 4.09
CA MET A 1 8.33 0.94 4.77
C MET A 1 7.93 0.21 6.06
N TRP A 2 7.70 -1.08 6.05
CA TRP A 2 7.22 -1.84 7.22
C TRP A 2 8.27 -2.13 8.30
N ARG A 3 9.54 -1.75 8.09
CA ARG A 3 10.70 -2.07 8.95
C ARG A 3 10.55 -1.61 10.40
N HIS A 4 9.78 -0.55 10.64
CA HIS A 4 9.53 -0.03 11.98
C HIS A 4 8.28 -0.63 12.64
N LEU A 5 7.26 -0.96 11.85
CA LEU A 5 6.00 -1.52 12.35
C LEU A 5 6.10 -3.01 12.69
N LEU A 6 6.71 -3.82 11.81
CA LEU A 6 6.78 -5.27 11.97
C LEU A 6 7.39 -5.73 13.31
N PRO A 7 8.54 -5.17 13.78
CA PRO A 7 9.13 -5.59 15.04
C PRO A 7 8.23 -5.30 16.25
N VAL A 8 7.51 -4.16 16.23
CA VAL A 8 6.62 -3.75 17.33
C VAL A 8 5.42 -4.71 17.43
N LEU A 9 4.77 -5.01 16.30
CA LEU A 9 3.66 -5.94 16.26
C LEU A 9 4.08 -7.38 16.59
N SER A 10 5.25 -7.82 16.12
CA SER A 10 5.79 -9.16 16.45
C SER A 10 6.08 -9.28 17.95
N SER A 11 6.61 -8.24 18.59
CA SER A 11 6.90 -8.26 20.04
C SER A 11 5.64 -8.39 20.91
N SER A 12 4.47 -8.05 20.36
CA SER A 12 3.16 -8.23 21.01
C SER A 12 2.57 -9.64 20.83
N GLY A 13 3.34 -10.59 20.29
CA GLY A 13 2.94 -11.98 20.12
C GLY A 13 2.19 -12.27 18.81
N ARG A 14 2.09 -11.32 17.90
CA ARG A 14 1.45 -11.49 16.59
C ARG A 14 2.42 -12.04 15.56
N ARG A 15 1.95 -12.93 14.70
CA ARG A 15 2.67 -13.27 13.48
C ARG A 15 2.49 -12.14 12.46
N THR A 16 3.57 -11.44 12.12
CA THR A 16 3.56 -10.32 11.19
C THR A 16 4.27 -10.69 9.89
N LEU A 17 3.67 -10.33 8.76
CA LEU A 17 4.14 -10.68 7.43
C LEU A 17 4.07 -9.47 6.51
N ALA A 18 5.11 -9.24 5.74
CA ALA A 18 5.16 -8.23 4.68
C ALA A 18 5.75 -8.89 3.43
N PRO A 19 4.94 -9.59 2.63
CA PRO A 19 5.43 -10.23 1.42
C PRO A 19 5.81 -9.20 0.36
N ASP A 20 6.93 -9.42 -0.30
CA ASP A 20 7.23 -8.73 -1.55
C ASP A 20 6.33 -9.31 -2.65
N LEU A 21 5.56 -8.47 -3.30
CA LEU A 21 4.73 -8.87 -4.43
C LEU A 21 5.62 -9.26 -5.63
N PRO A 22 5.14 -10.12 -6.57
CA PRO A 22 5.89 -10.49 -7.74
C PRO A 22 6.46 -9.29 -8.50
N GLY A 23 7.78 -9.25 -8.70
CA GLY A 23 8.48 -8.14 -9.35
C GLY A 23 8.81 -6.96 -8.43
N PHE A 24 8.61 -7.10 -7.11
CA PHE A 24 9.01 -6.11 -6.12
C PHE A 24 9.95 -6.74 -5.09
N GLY A 25 10.78 -5.90 -4.47
CA GLY A 25 11.73 -6.35 -3.44
C GLY A 25 12.63 -7.48 -3.92
N ASP A 26 12.64 -8.58 -3.20
CA ASP A 26 13.40 -9.79 -3.52
C ASP A 26 12.58 -10.84 -4.30
N SER A 27 11.28 -10.57 -4.56
CA SER A 27 10.42 -11.46 -5.34
C SER A 27 10.69 -11.34 -6.84
N PRO A 28 10.88 -12.46 -7.56
CA PRO A 28 11.10 -12.42 -8.99
C PRO A 28 9.87 -11.88 -9.74
N PRO A 29 10.06 -11.20 -10.89
CA PRO A 29 8.96 -10.82 -11.77
C PRO A 29 8.15 -12.03 -12.24
N ASP A 30 6.82 -11.92 -12.19
CA ASP A 30 5.86 -12.90 -12.74
C ASP A 30 4.97 -12.18 -13.78
N PRO A 31 5.44 -12.01 -15.04
CA PRO A 31 4.68 -11.28 -16.05
C PRO A 31 3.42 -12.03 -16.51
N PRO A 32 2.35 -11.29 -16.89
CA PRO A 32 2.25 -9.85 -16.78
C PRO A 32 2.00 -9.40 -15.33
N GLY A 33 2.76 -8.38 -14.87
CA GLY A 33 2.66 -7.82 -13.52
C GLY A 33 1.42 -6.93 -13.33
N THR A 34 0.25 -7.43 -13.70
CA THR A 34 -1.00 -6.65 -13.68
C THR A 34 -1.62 -6.59 -12.28
N TRP A 35 -2.47 -5.60 -12.06
CA TRP A 35 -3.21 -5.41 -10.82
C TRP A 35 -3.94 -6.70 -10.38
N GLY A 36 -4.73 -7.31 -11.27
CA GLY A 36 -5.42 -8.56 -10.97
C GLY A 36 -4.48 -9.71 -10.57
N ARG A 37 -3.31 -9.83 -11.21
CA ARG A 37 -2.30 -10.85 -10.88
C ARG A 37 -1.71 -10.65 -9.48
N HIS A 38 -1.53 -9.41 -9.05
CA HIS A 38 -1.10 -9.12 -7.68
C HIS A 38 -2.17 -9.47 -6.65
N VAL A 39 -3.44 -9.21 -6.94
CA VAL A 39 -4.57 -9.65 -6.09
C VAL A 39 -4.59 -11.18 -5.94
N GLU A 40 -4.45 -11.91 -7.06
CA GLU A 40 -4.35 -13.38 -7.05
C GLU A 40 -3.12 -13.87 -6.27
N ALA A 41 -1.99 -13.17 -6.36
CA ALA A 41 -0.75 -13.54 -5.66
C ALA A 41 -0.91 -13.44 -4.14
N ILE A 42 -1.61 -12.43 -3.62
CA ILE A 42 -1.93 -12.31 -2.18
C ILE A 42 -2.75 -13.50 -1.72
N GLU A 43 -3.80 -13.88 -2.48
CA GLU A 43 -4.66 -15.01 -2.09
C GLU A 43 -3.89 -16.33 -2.11
N ARG A 44 -3.08 -16.59 -3.14
CA ARG A 44 -2.20 -17.78 -3.18
C ARG A 44 -1.27 -17.81 -1.98
N PHE A 45 -0.59 -16.70 -1.68
CA PHE A 45 0.29 -16.60 -0.53
C PHE A 45 -0.43 -16.94 0.78
N ARG A 46 -1.60 -16.33 1.02
CA ARG A 46 -2.42 -16.60 2.21
C ARG A 46 -2.76 -18.08 2.36
N GLN A 47 -3.21 -18.71 1.27
CA GLN A 47 -3.58 -20.13 1.25
C GLN A 47 -2.36 -21.06 1.48
N GLU A 48 -1.23 -20.79 0.81
CA GLU A 48 -0.02 -21.58 0.91
C GLU A 48 0.56 -21.62 2.34
N ILE A 49 0.45 -20.51 3.07
CA ILE A 49 0.92 -20.45 4.46
C ILE A 49 -0.16 -20.75 5.50
N GLY A 50 -1.36 -21.13 5.06
CA GLY A 50 -2.45 -21.62 5.90
C GLY A 50 -3.08 -20.56 6.81
N LEU A 51 -3.19 -19.30 6.36
CA LEU A 51 -3.87 -18.25 7.12
C LEU A 51 -5.37 -18.27 6.81
N GLU A 52 -6.20 -18.45 7.82
CA GLU A 52 -7.66 -18.35 7.69
C GLU A 52 -8.08 -16.89 7.63
N GLN A 53 -7.68 -16.08 8.60
CA GLN A 53 -7.97 -14.65 8.66
C GLN A 53 -6.71 -13.84 8.93
N VAL A 54 -6.71 -12.59 8.47
CA VAL A 54 -5.62 -11.63 8.65
C VAL A 54 -6.13 -10.26 9.08
N VAL A 55 -5.30 -9.54 9.81
CA VAL A 55 -5.38 -8.08 9.87
C VAL A 55 -4.66 -7.55 8.65
N LEU A 56 -5.38 -6.80 7.82
CA LEU A 56 -4.84 -6.24 6.59
C LEU A 56 -4.33 -4.82 6.82
N VAL A 57 -3.03 -4.59 6.65
CA VAL A 57 -2.43 -3.25 6.70
C VAL A 57 -2.00 -2.87 5.29
N VAL A 58 -2.53 -1.78 4.77
CA VAL A 58 -2.33 -1.39 3.37
C VAL A 58 -1.86 0.05 3.22
N HIS A 59 -1.12 0.28 2.13
CA HIS A 59 -0.59 1.60 1.78
C HIS A 59 -0.43 1.75 0.26
N ASP A 60 -0.64 2.97 -0.26
CA ASP A 60 -0.41 3.38 -1.65
C ASP A 60 -1.01 2.38 -2.67
N THR A 61 -0.28 2.02 -3.70
CA THR A 61 -0.68 1.03 -4.71
C THR A 61 -1.01 -0.33 -4.08
N GLY A 62 -0.29 -0.71 -3.01
CA GLY A 62 -0.61 -1.88 -2.19
C GLY A 62 -1.99 -1.80 -1.53
N GLY A 63 -2.49 -0.59 -1.28
CA GLY A 63 -3.86 -0.38 -0.82
C GLY A 63 -4.90 -0.74 -1.88
N GLY A 64 -4.73 -0.28 -3.11
CA GLY A 64 -5.62 -0.67 -4.20
C GLY A 64 -5.65 -2.18 -4.44
N ILE A 65 -4.50 -2.86 -4.29
CA ILE A 65 -4.40 -4.32 -4.40
C ILE A 65 -5.06 -5.01 -3.21
N GLY A 66 -4.69 -4.61 -1.99
CA GLY A 66 -5.15 -5.26 -0.76
C GLY A 66 -6.64 -5.05 -0.48
N LEU A 67 -7.17 -3.85 -0.74
CA LEU A 67 -8.60 -3.57 -0.55
C LEU A 67 -9.46 -4.30 -1.58
N ARG A 68 -9.00 -4.44 -2.83
CA ARG A 68 -9.68 -5.28 -3.82
C ARG A 68 -9.71 -6.74 -3.35
N TRP A 69 -8.56 -7.27 -2.92
CA TRP A 69 -8.48 -8.62 -2.36
C TRP A 69 -9.42 -8.81 -1.16
N ALA A 70 -9.47 -7.84 -0.23
CA ALA A 70 -10.36 -7.90 0.93
C ALA A 70 -11.84 -7.96 0.53
N CYS A 71 -12.24 -7.18 -0.47
CA CYS A 71 -13.60 -7.22 -1.01
C CYS A 71 -13.95 -8.53 -1.71
N ASP A 72 -12.97 -9.19 -2.35
CA ASP A 72 -13.15 -10.48 -3.01
C ASP A 72 -13.13 -11.65 -2.01
N HIS A 73 -12.49 -11.47 -0.83
CA HIS A 73 -12.32 -12.48 0.22
C HIS A 73 -12.74 -11.96 1.61
N PRO A 74 -14.00 -11.52 1.80
CA PRO A 74 -14.43 -10.83 3.02
C PRO A 74 -14.23 -11.67 4.29
N ASP A 75 -14.41 -12.98 4.22
CA ASP A 75 -14.24 -13.90 5.36
C ASP A 75 -12.78 -14.06 5.80
N ALA A 76 -11.82 -13.63 4.96
CA ALA A 76 -10.39 -13.73 5.24
C ALA A 76 -9.84 -12.50 6.00
N VAL A 77 -10.65 -11.47 6.23
CA VAL A 77 -10.24 -10.23 6.88
C VAL A 77 -10.86 -10.14 8.27
N SER A 78 -10.04 -9.90 9.30
CA SER A 78 -10.52 -9.68 10.68
C SER A 78 -10.50 -8.21 11.10
N ALA A 79 -9.62 -7.39 10.51
CA ALA A 79 -9.56 -5.95 10.66
C ALA A 79 -8.76 -5.31 9.53
N MET A 80 -8.88 -3.99 9.38
CA MET A 80 -8.11 -3.23 8.37
C MET A 80 -7.41 -2.02 8.99
N VAL A 81 -6.20 -1.73 8.49
CA VAL A 81 -5.51 -0.46 8.67
C VAL A 81 -5.24 0.11 7.27
N ILE A 82 -5.91 1.19 6.94
CA ILE A 82 -5.84 1.85 5.63
C ILE A 82 -4.97 3.09 5.76
N THR A 83 -3.89 3.17 4.97
CA THR A 83 -2.95 4.29 5.03
C THR A 83 -2.66 4.83 3.63
N ASN A 84 -2.73 6.14 3.48
CA ASN A 84 -2.36 6.90 2.27
C ASN A 84 -2.48 6.10 0.96
N THR A 85 -3.73 5.82 0.56
CA THR A 85 -4.07 5.02 -0.62
C THR A 85 -5.33 5.53 -1.31
N GLY A 86 -5.60 5.06 -2.52
CA GLY A 86 -6.81 5.31 -3.27
C GLY A 86 -7.56 4.02 -3.59
N PHE A 87 -8.89 4.02 -3.38
CA PHE A 87 -9.77 2.93 -3.79
C PHE A 87 -11.12 3.50 -4.29
N PHE A 88 -11.04 4.57 -5.08
CA PHE A 88 -12.21 5.30 -5.56
C PHE A 88 -12.17 5.45 -7.09
N PRO A 89 -13.26 5.21 -7.82
CA PRO A 89 -13.28 5.27 -9.29
C PRO A 89 -12.97 6.67 -9.84
N ASP A 90 -13.20 7.72 -9.06
CA ASP A 90 -12.94 9.11 -9.40
C ASP A 90 -11.54 9.61 -8.99
N TYR A 91 -10.60 8.69 -8.69
CA TYR A 91 -9.21 9.05 -8.43
C TYR A 91 -8.55 9.70 -9.66
N GLU A 92 -7.88 10.82 -9.43
CA GLU A 92 -7.09 11.47 -10.47
C GLU A 92 -5.62 11.13 -10.31
N TRP A 93 -5.04 10.49 -11.33
CA TRP A 93 -3.62 10.16 -11.33
C TRP A 93 -2.75 11.40 -11.25
N HIS A 94 -1.80 11.44 -10.30
CA HIS A 94 -0.78 12.47 -10.24
C HIS A 94 0.19 12.36 -11.44
N GLU A 95 0.98 13.43 -11.71
CA GLU A 95 1.77 13.54 -12.94
C GLU A 95 2.79 12.40 -13.14
N LEU A 96 3.45 11.96 -12.06
CA LEU A 96 4.38 10.82 -12.13
C LEU A 96 3.65 9.54 -12.57
N ALA A 97 2.47 9.26 -12.01
CA ALA A 97 1.68 8.11 -12.38
C ALA A 97 1.18 8.20 -13.83
N LYS A 98 0.75 9.38 -14.30
CA LYS A 98 0.39 9.61 -15.71
C LYS A 98 1.56 9.32 -16.64
N ALA A 99 2.77 9.76 -16.30
CA ALA A 99 3.98 9.46 -17.07
C ALA A 99 4.28 7.97 -17.11
N MET A 100 4.18 7.25 -15.97
CA MET A 100 4.37 5.78 -15.89
C MET A 100 3.35 5.03 -16.77
N ARG A 101 2.11 5.51 -16.83
CA ARG A 101 1.03 4.91 -17.62
C ARG A 101 1.14 5.18 -19.12
N THR A 102 1.89 6.22 -19.52
CA THR A 102 2.05 6.61 -20.92
C THR A 102 3.17 5.80 -21.58
N GLU A 103 2.84 5.10 -22.68
CA GLU A 103 3.80 4.33 -23.46
C GLU A 103 4.93 5.24 -23.98
N GLY A 104 6.17 4.77 -23.92
CA GLY A 104 7.38 5.52 -24.26
C GLY A 104 7.85 6.44 -23.14
N GLN A 105 6.96 7.16 -22.45
CA GLN A 105 7.33 8.02 -21.33
C GLN A 105 7.70 7.20 -20.08
N GLY A 106 6.87 6.19 -19.75
CA GLY A 106 7.12 5.29 -18.64
C GLY A 106 8.43 4.54 -18.79
N GLU A 107 8.73 4.00 -19.98
CA GLU A 107 10.00 3.34 -20.28
C GLU A 107 11.17 4.31 -20.09
N ALA A 108 11.10 5.50 -20.68
CA ALA A 108 12.15 6.50 -20.55
C ALA A 108 12.39 6.90 -19.09
N LEU A 109 11.32 7.03 -18.30
CA LEU A 109 11.39 7.36 -16.88
C LEU A 109 12.12 6.27 -16.11
N VAL A 110 11.66 5.01 -16.18
CA VAL A 110 12.23 3.92 -15.39
C VAL A 110 13.63 3.51 -15.86
N ASP A 111 13.94 3.67 -17.14
CA ASP A 111 15.27 3.37 -17.68
C ASP A 111 16.30 4.46 -17.35
N SER A 112 15.87 5.71 -17.19
CA SER A 112 16.75 6.81 -16.77
C SER A 112 16.91 6.91 -15.24
N LEU A 113 16.04 6.23 -14.47
CA LEU A 113 16.09 6.29 -13.02
C LEU A 113 17.36 5.62 -12.50
N SER A 114 18.15 6.36 -11.73
CA SER A 114 19.25 5.85 -10.96
C SER A 114 18.87 5.67 -9.49
N ARG A 115 19.68 4.94 -8.73
CA ARG A 115 19.51 4.82 -7.28
C ARG A 115 19.47 6.21 -6.59
N ASP A 116 20.38 7.10 -6.97
CA ASP A 116 20.45 8.45 -6.40
C ASP A 116 19.24 9.30 -6.83
N GLY A 117 18.74 9.12 -8.05
CA GLY A 117 17.50 9.73 -8.52
C GLY A 117 16.30 9.23 -7.72
N LEU A 118 16.22 7.94 -7.43
CA LEU A 118 15.21 7.39 -6.53
C LEU A 118 15.33 7.95 -5.11
N ALA A 119 16.56 8.05 -4.56
CA ALA A 119 16.79 8.65 -3.25
C ALA A 119 16.19 10.07 -3.17
N THR A 120 16.46 10.90 -4.17
CA THR A 120 15.89 12.26 -4.25
C THR A 120 14.35 12.27 -4.26
N LEU A 121 13.72 11.34 -5.00
CA LEU A 121 12.25 11.21 -5.03
C LEU A 121 11.68 10.77 -3.67
N LEU A 122 12.33 9.80 -3.03
CA LEU A 122 11.91 9.30 -1.72
C LEU A 122 12.07 10.37 -0.62
N GLU A 123 13.18 11.12 -0.62
CA GLU A 123 13.42 12.22 0.32
C GLU A 123 12.42 13.36 0.14
N ALA A 124 11.94 13.60 -1.08
CA ALA A 124 10.86 14.56 -1.32
C ALA A 124 9.52 14.09 -0.74
N ALA A 125 9.28 12.77 -0.74
CA ALA A 125 8.04 12.14 -0.30
C ALA A 125 8.03 11.74 1.20
N SER A 126 9.17 11.84 1.89
CA SER A 126 9.34 11.45 3.30
C SER A 126 10.53 12.15 3.93
N SER A 127 10.43 12.47 5.21
CA SER A 127 11.52 13.00 6.03
C SER A 127 12.34 11.92 6.75
N GLY A 128 11.85 10.67 6.77
CA GLY A 128 12.41 9.56 7.52
C GLY A 128 13.22 8.55 6.69
N ILE A 129 13.37 8.79 5.38
CA ILE A 129 14.11 7.90 4.50
C ILE A 129 15.62 8.00 4.77
N ASP A 130 16.25 6.86 4.98
CA ASP A 130 17.70 6.70 5.11
C ASP A 130 18.28 5.86 3.96
N GLU A 131 19.61 5.80 3.85
CA GLU A 131 20.31 5.04 2.81
C GLU A 131 19.88 3.56 2.74
N ARG A 132 19.61 2.95 3.89
CA ARG A 132 19.15 1.56 3.95
C ARG A 132 17.75 1.41 3.36
N ALA A 133 16.86 2.36 3.62
CA ALA A 133 15.54 2.37 3.00
C ALA A 133 15.66 2.55 1.48
N VAL A 134 16.50 3.48 1.02
CA VAL A 134 16.76 3.66 -0.42
C VAL A 134 17.22 2.36 -1.08
N ASP A 135 18.14 1.62 -0.47
CA ASP A 135 18.61 0.34 -1.00
C ASP A 135 17.48 -0.69 -1.14
N GLU A 136 16.58 -0.76 -0.17
CA GLU A 136 15.43 -1.67 -0.23
C GLU A 136 14.42 -1.24 -1.31
N TYR A 137 14.09 0.04 -1.40
CA TYR A 137 13.19 0.55 -2.46
C TYR A 137 13.80 0.42 -3.85
N TRP A 138 15.13 0.55 -3.98
CA TRP A 138 15.81 0.40 -5.26
C TRP A 138 15.65 -1.00 -5.88
N LYS A 139 15.42 -2.03 -5.08
CA LYS A 139 15.22 -3.40 -5.59
C LYS A 139 14.11 -3.45 -6.66
N ALA A 140 13.03 -2.68 -6.49
CA ALA A 140 11.91 -2.61 -7.44
C ALA A 140 12.30 -2.02 -8.82
N PHE A 141 13.50 -1.43 -8.96
CA PHE A 141 13.99 -0.83 -10.19
C PHE A 141 15.32 -1.41 -10.66
N SER A 142 15.92 -2.32 -9.90
CA SER A 142 17.29 -2.81 -10.09
C SER A 142 17.49 -3.62 -11.37
N THR A 143 16.45 -4.24 -11.90
CA THR A 143 16.52 -5.03 -13.14
C THR A 143 15.48 -4.57 -14.18
N ALA A 144 15.72 -4.89 -15.46
CA ALA A 144 14.75 -4.61 -16.51
C ALA A 144 13.40 -5.31 -16.27
N GLY A 145 13.40 -6.51 -15.66
CA GLY A 145 12.18 -7.23 -15.31
C GLY A 145 11.36 -6.50 -14.23
N HIS A 146 12.00 -6.00 -13.18
CA HIS A 146 11.35 -5.21 -12.14
C HIS A 146 10.76 -3.91 -12.71
N ARG A 147 11.55 -3.15 -13.48
CA ARG A 147 11.07 -1.91 -14.13
C ARG A 147 9.86 -2.16 -15.02
N ARG A 148 9.89 -3.25 -15.79
CA ARG A 148 8.75 -3.65 -16.62
C ARG A 148 7.53 -4.00 -15.77
N GLY A 149 7.68 -4.79 -14.70
CA GLY A 149 6.59 -5.15 -13.79
C GLY A 149 5.93 -3.91 -13.17
N MET A 150 6.72 -2.91 -12.78
CA MET A 150 6.22 -1.62 -12.29
C MET A 150 5.33 -0.94 -13.33
N LEU A 151 5.76 -0.85 -14.61
CA LEU A 151 4.96 -0.26 -15.67
C LEU A 151 3.69 -1.06 -15.96
N GLU A 152 3.78 -2.38 -15.99
CA GLU A 152 2.62 -3.27 -16.18
C GLU A 152 1.58 -3.05 -15.08
N LEU A 153 2.01 -2.94 -13.82
CA LEU A 153 1.10 -2.66 -12.70
C LEU A 153 0.40 -1.31 -12.88
N TYR A 154 1.15 -0.22 -13.08
CA TYR A 154 0.55 1.11 -13.26
C TYR A 154 -0.42 1.17 -14.45
N ARG A 155 -0.09 0.53 -15.57
CA ARG A 155 -0.91 0.54 -16.80
C ARG A 155 -2.15 -0.32 -16.70
N SER A 156 -2.09 -1.40 -15.93
CA SER A 156 -3.22 -2.30 -15.72
C SER A 156 -4.21 -1.83 -14.66
N PHE A 157 -3.86 -0.80 -13.88
CA PHE A 157 -4.73 -0.28 -12.84
C PHE A 157 -5.83 0.56 -13.48
N ASP A 158 -6.96 -0.07 -13.81
CA ASP A 158 -8.12 0.57 -14.42
C ASP A 158 -9.11 0.98 -13.33
N LEU A 159 -9.35 2.29 -13.21
CA LEU A 159 -10.26 2.84 -12.21
C LEU A 159 -11.71 2.45 -12.46
N ASP A 160 -12.10 2.18 -13.70
CA ASP A 160 -13.44 1.68 -14.03
C ASP A 160 -13.71 0.29 -13.43
N GLU A 161 -12.64 -0.51 -13.20
CA GLU A 161 -12.76 -1.78 -12.49
C GLU A 161 -13.10 -1.61 -11.00
N LEU A 162 -13.03 -0.40 -10.44
CA LEU A 162 -13.45 -0.12 -9.06
C LEU A 162 -14.97 0.06 -8.91
N ALA A 163 -15.71 0.36 -9.97
CA ALA A 163 -17.14 0.54 -9.90
C ALA A 163 -17.90 -0.63 -9.24
N PRO A 164 -17.56 -1.93 -9.51
CA PRO A 164 -18.18 -3.06 -8.81
C PRO A 164 -17.85 -3.16 -7.32
N TYR A 165 -16.88 -2.39 -6.83
CA TYR A 165 -16.43 -2.40 -5.43
C TYR A 165 -17.01 -1.25 -4.60
N GLU A 166 -17.75 -0.32 -5.21
CA GLU A 166 -18.44 0.75 -4.47
C GLU A 166 -19.33 0.15 -3.37
N GLY A 167 -19.17 0.63 -2.15
CA GLY A 167 -19.90 0.16 -0.97
C GLY A 167 -19.47 -1.22 -0.43
N LYS A 168 -18.61 -1.98 -1.10
CA LYS A 168 -18.17 -3.30 -0.61
C LYS A 168 -17.31 -3.21 0.64
N LEU A 169 -16.50 -2.16 0.80
CA LEU A 169 -15.72 -1.95 2.02
C LEU A 169 -16.63 -1.84 3.25
N ALA A 170 -17.77 -1.15 3.14
CA ALA A 170 -18.76 -1.11 4.21
C ALA A 170 -19.34 -2.49 4.56
N GLY A 171 -19.48 -3.35 3.56
CA GLY A 171 -20.02 -4.70 3.70
C GLY A 171 -19.09 -5.69 4.42
N LEU A 172 -17.80 -5.37 4.57
CA LEU A 172 -16.84 -6.21 5.31
C LEU A 172 -17.20 -6.27 6.81
N GLY A 173 -17.71 -5.18 7.38
CA GLY A 173 -18.18 -5.15 8.77
C GLY A 173 -17.09 -5.39 9.83
N VAL A 174 -15.82 -5.15 9.46
CA VAL A 174 -14.66 -5.37 10.34
C VAL A 174 -14.15 -4.07 10.94
N PRO A 175 -13.55 -4.09 12.14
CA PRO A 175 -12.87 -2.93 12.71
C PRO A 175 -11.88 -2.35 11.70
N THR A 176 -11.90 -1.02 11.54
CA THR A 176 -11.05 -0.35 10.55
C THR A 176 -10.45 0.93 11.14
N LEU A 177 -9.13 1.07 10.98
CA LEU A 177 -8.38 2.30 11.25
C LEU A 177 -7.97 2.92 9.93
N VAL A 178 -8.26 4.21 9.74
CA VAL A 178 -7.70 5.05 8.67
C VAL A 178 -6.62 5.92 9.31
N LEU A 179 -5.35 5.63 9.02
CA LEU A 179 -4.19 6.35 9.52
C LEU A 179 -3.53 7.08 8.35
N TRP A 180 -3.45 8.42 8.42
CA TRP A 180 -3.12 9.21 7.23
C TRP A 180 -2.11 10.30 7.50
N GLY A 181 -1.06 10.38 6.67
CA GLY A 181 -0.13 11.52 6.63
C GLY A 181 -0.76 12.69 5.86
N GLU A 182 -0.96 13.82 6.55
CA GLU A 182 -1.67 14.98 5.98
C GLU A 182 -0.84 15.76 4.94
N GLN A 183 0.48 15.59 4.92
CA GLN A 183 1.39 16.26 4.00
C GLN A 183 1.69 15.42 2.74
N ASP A 184 0.86 14.43 2.44
CA ASP A 184 1.00 13.61 1.25
C ASP A 184 0.68 14.40 -0.03
N GLU A 185 1.63 14.44 -0.95
CA GLU A 185 1.49 15.14 -2.24
C GLU A 185 0.92 14.24 -3.37
N PHE A 186 0.83 12.92 -3.14
CA PHE A 186 0.34 11.95 -4.12
C PHE A 186 -1.14 11.58 -3.91
N LEU A 187 -1.53 11.40 -2.66
CA LEU A 187 -2.88 10.99 -2.27
C LEU A 187 -3.59 12.14 -1.54
N PRO A 188 -4.66 12.70 -2.13
CA PRO A 188 -5.39 13.80 -1.53
C PRO A 188 -5.83 13.51 -0.10
N ARG A 189 -5.59 14.45 0.81
CA ARG A 189 -6.00 14.38 2.22
C ARG A 189 -7.49 14.02 2.39
N ASP A 190 -8.33 14.47 1.47
CA ASP A 190 -9.79 14.27 1.54
C ASP A 190 -10.22 12.80 1.36
N TYR A 191 -9.29 11.91 0.95
CA TYR A 191 -9.56 10.49 0.88
C TYR A 191 -9.66 9.85 2.27
N ALA A 192 -8.91 10.32 3.25
CA ALA A 192 -8.99 9.79 4.62
C ALA A 192 -10.42 9.90 5.21
N PRO A 193 -11.06 11.10 5.28
CA PRO A 193 -12.44 11.19 5.73
C PRO A 193 -13.44 10.54 4.76
N ARG A 194 -13.09 10.31 3.49
CA ARG A 194 -13.96 9.57 2.57
C ARG A 194 -14.01 8.09 2.95
N PHE A 195 -12.90 7.46 3.26
CA PHE A 195 -12.89 6.08 3.78
C PHE A 195 -13.75 5.94 5.04
N THR A 196 -13.66 6.87 5.98
CA THR A 196 -14.46 6.79 7.22
C THR A 196 -15.94 7.03 6.98
N ARG A 197 -16.32 7.79 5.95
CA ARG A 197 -17.75 7.90 5.55
C ARG A 197 -18.28 6.64 4.87
N GLU A 198 -17.42 5.94 4.12
CA GLU A 198 -17.79 4.72 3.40
C GLU A 198 -17.78 3.48 4.29
N ILE A 199 -16.92 3.44 5.32
CA ILE A 199 -16.78 2.29 6.22
C ILE A 199 -17.37 2.64 7.58
N PRO A 200 -18.57 2.15 7.92
CA PRO A 200 -19.23 2.47 9.20
C PRO A 200 -18.38 2.04 10.40
N GLY A 201 -18.14 2.97 11.31
CA GLY A 201 -17.36 2.73 12.53
C GLY A 201 -15.84 2.78 12.34
N ALA A 202 -15.34 3.15 11.14
CA ALA A 202 -13.91 3.34 10.94
C ALA A 202 -13.39 4.53 11.77
N GLU A 203 -12.27 4.31 12.45
CA GLU A 203 -11.54 5.34 13.18
C GLU A 203 -10.64 6.14 12.24
N LEU A 204 -10.47 7.44 12.52
CA LEU A 204 -9.60 8.31 11.74
C LEU A 204 -8.50 8.90 12.63
N VAL A 205 -7.25 8.69 12.24
CA VAL A 205 -6.09 9.35 12.82
C VAL A 205 -5.33 10.08 11.71
N LEU A 206 -5.17 11.38 11.88
CA LEU A 206 -4.39 12.23 10.99
C LEU A 206 -3.04 12.54 11.63
N LEU A 207 -1.96 12.34 10.87
CA LEU A 207 -0.59 12.68 11.26
C LEU A 207 -0.21 13.99 10.57
N GLU A 208 -0.23 15.09 11.31
CA GLU A 208 -0.13 16.47 10.77
C GLU A 208 1.18 16.73 10.03
N THR A 209 2.26 16.05 10.40
CA THR A 209 3.61 16.26 9.84
C THR A 209 4.07 15.14 8.91
N ALA A 210 3.40 14.00 8.93
CA ALA A 210 3.75 12.87 8.07
C ALA A 210 3.34 13.13 6.61
N ARG A 211 4.22 12.69 5.72
CA ARG A 211 4.03 12.72 4.26
C ARG A 211 3.52 11.36 3.78
N HIS A 212 3.85 11.04 2.51
CA HIS A 212 3.42 9.78 1.90
C HIS A 212 3.91 8.54 2.65
N PHE A 213 5.18 8.48 3.04
CA PHE A 213 5.74 7.32 3.75
C PHE A 213 5.63 7.50 5.28
N LEU A 214 4.41 7.59 5.80
CA LEU A 214 4.12 7.90 7.20
C LEU A 214 4.84 6.97 8.21
N PHE A 215 5.07 5.70 7.88
CA PHE A 215 5.80 4.76 8.73
C PHE A 215 7.31 5.00 8.78
N GLU A 216 7.83 5.77 7.84
CA GLU A 216 9.22 6.27 7.88
C GLU A 216 9.29 7.63 8.58
N ASP A 217 8.26 8.48 8.40
CA ASP A 217 8.21 9.84 8.97
C ASP A 217 7.96 9.83 10.48
N GLU A 218 6.96 9.06 10.93
CA GLU A 218 6.51 9.01 12.33
C GLU A 218 6.38 7.54 12.81
N PRO A 219 7.49 6.76 12.85
CA PRO A 219 7.44 5.32 13.08
C PRO A 219 6.87 4.94 14.43
N GLU A 220 7.24 5.65 15.52
CA GLU A 220 6.77 5.36 16.89
C GLU A 220 5.28 5.67 17.00
N ARG A 221 4.84 6.81 16.43
CA ARG A 221 3.43 7.21 16.44
C ARG A 221 2.58 6.23 15.64
N CYS A 222 2.99 5.87 14.44
CA CYS A 222 2.29 4.87 13.63
C CYS A 222 2.18 3.52 14.34
N ALA A 223 3.27 3.04 14.95
CA ALA A 223 3.26 1.78 15.67
C ALA A 223 2.35 1.83 16.91
N GLN A 224 2.30 2.96 17.61
CA GLN A 224 1.40 3.19 18.73
C GLN A 224 -0.07 3.14 18.26
N GLU A 225 -0.45 3.92 17.24
CA GLU A 225 -1.84 3.99 16.77
C GLU A 225 -2.34 2.63 16.29
N VAL A 226 -1.54 1.92 15.49
CA VAL A 226 -1.88 0.57 15.04
C VAL A 226 -1.99 -0.41 16.21
N GLY A 227 -1.07 -0.34 17.18
CA GLY A 227 -1.09 -1.20 18.35
C GLY A 227 -2.29 -0.93 19.27
N ASP A 228 -2.66 0.34 19.47
CA ASP A 228 -3.82 0.74 20.28
C ASP A 228 -5.11 0.27 19.62
N PHE A 229 -5.25 0.50 18.31
CA PHE A 229 -6.38 0.02 17.52
C PHE A 229 -6.57 -1.49 17.63
N LEU A 230 -5.52 -2.29 17.44
CA LEU A 230 -5.61 -3.75 17.52
C LEU A 230 -5.95 -4.25 18.92
N ARG A 231 -5.54 -3.54 19.98
CA ARG A 231 -5.93 -3.88 21.35
C ARG A 231 -7.40 -3.55 21.63
N GLN A 232 -7.90 -2.42 21.13
CA GLN A 232 -9.29 -2.01 21.30
C GLN A 232 -10.25 -2.93 20.51
N ALA A 233 -9.83 -3.39 19.34
CA ALA A 233 -10.58 -4.32 18.54
C ALA A 233 -10.54 -5.78 19.08
N GLU A 234 -9.83 -6.05 20.18
CA GLU A 234 -9.66 -7.37 20.77
C GLU A 234 -9.08 -8.42 19.80
N ILE A 235 -8.18 -7.99 18.90
CA ILE A 235 -7.58 -8.81 17.82
C ILE A 235 -6.12 -9.11 18.12
#